data_13a71f19f3551c5f7133622784afc374
#
_entry.id   13a71f19f3551c5f7133622784afc374
#
_cell.length_a   1.000
_cell.length_b   1.000
_cell.length_c   1.000
_cell.angle_alpha   90.00
_cell.angle_beta   90.00
_cell.angle_gamma   90.00
#
_symmetry.space_group_name_H-M   'P 1'
#
loop_
_entity.id
_entity.type
_entity.pdbx_description
1 polymer ?
#
loop_
_entity_poly.entity_id
_entity_poly.type
_entity_poly.pdbx_seq_one_letter_code
_entity_poly.pdbx_strand_id
1 'polypeptide(L)'
;MDSPFIFTQPVVGDNFVGRKDELDWLSSNLSNGQHTVLIAPPLFGKRSLVTNALIQARKRQLLQSCILPLFNIRDEFVFYTALLNALLKAVCATSDEWATAVKQFLPKTQPLVDINETAQNGVSLIFDKAAVMTHTDELLMLPERLAGWKNRRIVVCIHDFQEITQFDDTKAFQKKLCAAWKQHRLTSYLLCGSKKNAATALFAEKTPFHKFGDVIQLERLDEKLSVDYMIKSFSKSGRVISKEFAEQLYRKVSGYPYYVQLLAHICWLNTKGFVLDSVVNKSVEDIYDYNERVFRWITDGLSNSQLSYLHAVIDGVIRFSSVENLQRYDLHSSANIARVREALEKKEILSFDRYNMPSFIDPLFELWFRHRYLNSIAPKLIR
;
A
#
# COMPACT_ATOMS: atom_id res chain seq x y z
N MET A 1 -2.31 28.85 12.98
CA MET A 1 -1.97 28.32 11.65
C MET A 1 -1.92 26.82 11.74
N ASP A 2 -2.53 26.15 10.79
CA ASP A 2 -2.50 24.70 10.70
C ASP A 2 -1.19 24.22 10.08
N SER A 3 -0.78 22.99 10.42
CA SER A 3 0.43 22.39 9.85
C SER A 3 0.31 22.24 8.32
N PRO A 4 1.35 22.60 7.57
CA PRO A 4 1.35 22.44 6.12
C PRO A 4 1.57 20.98 5.67
N PHE A 5 1.87 20.06 6.60
CA PHE A 5 2.20 18.67 6.31
C PHE A 5 0.96 17.78 6.40
N ILE A 6 0.71 16.99 5.37
CA ILE A 6 -0.47 16.13 5.22
C ILE A 6 -0.04 14.67 5.22
N PHE A 7 -0.55 13.86 6.17
CA PHE A 7 -0.24 12.44 6.30
C PHE A 7 -1.45 11.55 6.59
N THR A 8 -2.61 12.15 6.93
CA THR A 8 -3.84 11.43 7.29
C THR A 8 -4.72 11.06 6.08
N GLN A 9 -4.48 11.68 4.93
CA GLN A 9 -5.25 11.50 3.71
C GLN A 9 -4.35 11.53 2.47
N PRO A 10 -4.83 11.09 1.29
CA PRO A 10 -4.07 11.21 0.05
C PRO A 10 -3.69 12.65 -0.25
N VAL A 11 -2.42 12.86 -0.56
CA VAL A 11 -1.84 14.18 -0.86
C VAL A 11 -2.04 14.49 -2.33
N VAL A 12 -2.53 15.69 -2.64
CA VAL A 12 -2.79 16.17 -4.01
C VAL A 12 -2.18 17.53 -4.26
N GLY A 13 -2.00 17.88 -5.54
CA GLY A 13 -1.52 19.19 -5.97
C GLY A 13 -0.10 19.51 -5.49
N ASP A 14 0.14 20.72 -5.00
CA ASP A 14 1.46 21.23 -4.60
C ASP A 14 2.12 20.45 -3.44
N ASN A 15 1.31 19.73 -2.66
CA ASN A 15 1.81 18.91 -1.56
C ASN A 15 2.25 17.51 -2.02
N PHE A 16 1.98 17.14 -3.29
CA PHE A 16 2.41 15.88 -3.87
C PHE A 16 3.81 16.04 -4.48
N VAL A 17 4.82 15.58 -3.77
CA VAL A 17 6.25 15.82 -4.08
C VAL A 17 6.96 14.54 -4.47
N GLY A 18 7.93 14.66 -5.38
CA GLY A 18 8.95 13.65 -5.64
C GLY A 18 8.50 12.41 -6.41
N ARG A 19 7.39 12.50 -7.19
CA ARG A 19 6.82 11.36 -7.91
C ARG A 19 6.41 11.72 -9.34
N LYS A 20 7.15 12.63 -9.98
CA LYS A 20 6.75 13.16 -11.29
C LYS A 20 6.78 12.06 -12.35
N ASP A 21 7.84 11.28 -12.41
CA ASP A 21 8.02 10.27 -13.45
C ASP A 21 7.01 9.13 -13.29
N GLU A 22 6.80 8.65 -12.05
CA GLU A 22 5.79 7.63 -11.77
C GLU A 22 4.36 8.16 -12.03
N LEU A 23 4.10 9.44 -11.74
CA LEU A 23 2.82 10.08 -12.03
C LEU A 23 2.56 10.18 -13.53
N ASP A 24 3.55 10.63 -14.30
CA ASP A 24 3.45 10.76 -15.75
C ASP A 24 3.30 9.39 -16.42
N TRP A 25 4.05 8.38 -15.96
CA TRP A 25 3.94 7.01 -16.44
C TRP A 25 2.55 6.43 -16.13
N LEU A 26 2.14 6.44 -14.85
CA LEU A 26 0.84 5.90 -14.45
C LEU A 26 -0.32 6.61 -15.14
N SER A 27 -0.31 7.95 -15.21
CA SER A 27 -1.39 8.69 -15.87
C SER A 27 -1.47 8.41 -17.38
N SER A 28 -0.33 8.18 -18.03
CA SER A 28 -0.26 7.75 -19.43
C SER A 28 -0.88 6.37 -19.61
N ASN A 29 -0.48 5.40 -18.79
CA ASN A 29 -1.04 4.05 -18.84
C ASN A 29 -2.56 4.05 -18.67
N LEU A 30 -3.06 4.77 -17.65
CA LEU A 30 -4.49 4.86 -17.39
C LEU A 30 -5.25 5.51 -18.56
N SER A 31 -4.68 6.54 -19.18
CA SER A 31 -5.28 7.20 -20.34
C SER A 31 -5.31 6.29 -21.57
N ASN A 32 -4.28 5.49 -21.76
CA ASN A 32 -4.15 4.58 -22.92
C ASN A 32 -4.85 3.22 -22.71
N GLY A 33 -5.44 2.98 -21.52
CA GLY A 33 -6.11 1.72 -21.21
C GLY A 33 -5.15 0.56 -20.96
N GLN A 34 -3.92 0.83 -20.55
CA GLN A 34 -2.93 -0.19 -20.23
C GLN A 34 -3.12 -0.69 -18.80
N HIS A 35 -3.05 -2.01 -18.61
CA HIS A 35 -3.02 -2.59 -17.28
C HIS A 35 -1.73 -2.20 -16.57
N THR A 36 -1.83 -1.93 -15.28
CA THR A 36 -0.67 -1.50 -14.49
C THR A 36 -0.69 -2.19 -13.12
N VAL A 37 0.49 -2.56 -12.66
CA VAL A 37 0.74 -3.10 -11.32
C VAL A 37 1.56 -2.09 -10.54
N LEU A 38 1.07 -1.67 -9.38
CA LEU A 38 1.73 -0.70 -8.51
C LEU A 38 2.13 -1.37 -7.20
N ILE A 39 3.43 -1.58 -6.99
CA ILE A 39 3.95 -2.27 -5.79
C ILE A 39 4.73 -1.28 -4.92
N ALA A 40 4.37 -1.22 -3.66
CA ALA A 40 5.16 -0.50 -2.65
C ALA A 40 4.69 -0.92 -1.24
N PRO A 41 5.54 -0.76 -0.21
CA PRO A 41 5.15 -0.99 1.17
C PRO A 41 3.93 -0.17 1.60
N PRO A 42 3.29 -0.48 2.74
CA PRO A 42 2.27 0.38 3.33
C PRO A 42 2.81 1.81 3.54
N LEU A 43 1.93 2.81 3.56
CA LEU A 43 2.28 4.21 3.84
C LEU A 43 3.28 4.86 2.85
N PHE A 44 3.51 4.22 1.70
CA PHE A 44 4.48 4.66 0.67
C PHE A 44 3.91 5.63 -0.37
N GLY A 45 2.70 6.16 -0.11
CA GLY A 45 2.09 7.17 -0.97
C GLY A 45 1.34 6.61 -2.19
N LYS A 46 1.08 5.28 -2.28
CA LYS A 46 0.32 4.67 -3.39
C LYS A 46 -1.01 5.36 -3.67
N ARG A 47 -1.82 5.58 -2.63
CA ARG A 47 -3.14 6.24 -2.79
C ARG A 47 -3.00 7.66 -3.34
N SER A 48 -2.00 8.42 -2.87
CA SER A 48 -1.72 9.77 -3.38
C SER A 48 -1.35 9.73 -4.86
N LEU A 49 -0.46 8.81 -5.26
CA LEU A 49 -0.08 8.64 -6.67
C LEU A 49 -1.28 8.27 -7.53
N VAL A 50 -2.07 7.27 -7.13
CA VAL A 50 -3.28 6.84 -7.86
C VAL A 50 -4.28 7.99 -8.01
N THR A 51 -4.54 8.74 -6.95
CA THR A 51 -5.47 9.88 -6.99
C THR A 51 -5.00 10.95 -7.98
N ASN A 52 -3.72 11.36 -7.91
CA ASN A 52 -3.18 12.36 -8.83
C ASN A 52 -3.15 11.84 -10.28
N ALA A 53 -2.80 10.57 -10.50
CA ALA A 53 -2.79 9.96 -11.83
C ALA A 53 -4.19 9.89 -12.45
N LEU A 54 -5.22 9.55 -11.68
CA LEU A 54 -6.61 9.57 -12.14
C LEU A 54 -7.08 10.98 -12.47
N ILE A 55 -6.71 12.00 -11.66
CA ILE A 55 -7.01 13.41 -11.95
C ILE A 55 -6.36 13.82 -13.26
N GLN A 56 -5.09 13.47 -13.47
CA GLN A 56 -4.36 13.82 -14.70
C GLN A 56 -4.89 13.05 -15.92
N ALA A 57 -5.20 11.77 -15.78
CA ALA A 57 -5.76 10.96 -16.86
C ALA A 57 -7.14 11.45 -17.32
N ARG A 58 -8.01 11.89 -16.39
CA ARG A 58 -9.33 12.46 -16.70
C ARG A 58 -9.26 13.77 -17.48
N LYS A 59 -8.17 14.53 -17.37
CA LYS A 59 -7.95 15.73 -18.19
C LYS A 59 -7.64 15.38 -19.66
N ARG A 60 -7.11 14.19 -19.90
CA ARG A 60 -6.70 13.73 -21.25
C ARG A 60 -7.79 12.94 -21.96
N GLN A 61 -8.64 12.24 -21.22
CA GLN A 61 -9.65 11.35 -21.78
C GLN A 61 -10.87 11.19 -20.86
N LEU A 62 -12.04 10.93 -21.47
CA LEU A 62 -13.27 10.58 -20.74
C LEU A 62 -13.09 9.21 -20.07
N LEU A 63 -12.86 9.24 -18.76
CA LEU A 63 -12.52 8.07 -17.97
C LEU A 63 -13.32 8.04 -16.67
N GLN A 64 -13.87 6.88 -16.33
CA GLN A 64 -14.44 6.58 -15.01
C GLN A 64 -13.48 5.69 -14.23
N SER A 65 -13.46 5.84 -12.91
CA SER A 65 -12.66 4.97 -12.04
C SER A 65 -13.53 4.27 -11.01
N CYS A 66 -13.35 2.97 -10.90
CA CYS A 66 -13.89 2.13 -9.86
C CYS A 66 -12.75 1.81 -8.87
N ILE A 67 -12.95 2.07 -7.59
CA ILE A 67 -11.96 1.79 -6.55
C ILE A 67 -12.48 0.65 -5.68
N LEU A 68 -11.72 -0.44 -5.62
CA LEU A 68 -12.04 -1.65 -4.86
C LEU A 68 -10.90 -1.96 -3.87
N PRO A 69 -11.07 -1.70 -2.57
CA PRO A 69 -10.15 -2.20 -1.56
C PRO A 69 -10.47 -3.67 -1.24
N LEU A 70 -9.45 -4.54 -1.21
CA LEU A 70 -9.62 -5.95 -0.85
C LEU A 70 -9.43 -6.23 0.63
N PHE A 71 -9.25 -5.21 1.44
CA PHE A 71 -9.16 -5.38 2.89
C PHE A 71 -10.43 -6.09 3.41
N ASN A 72 -10.25 -7.18 4.15
CA ASN A 72 -11.33 -8.07 4.67
C ASN A 72 -12.13 -8.86 3.62
N ILE A 73 -11.75 -8.88 2.35
CA ILE A 73 -12.32 -9.80 1.37
C ILE A 73 -11.56 -11.13 1.46
N ARG A 74 -12.27 -12.22 1.79
CA ARG A 74 -11.66 -13.51 2.14
C ARG A 74 -12.00 -14.64 1.18
N ASP A 75 -13.00 -14.47 0.31
CA ASP A 75 -13.44 -15.48 -0.64
C ASP A 75 -13.89 -14.86 -1.96
N GLU A 76 -14.06 -15.72 -2.96
CA GLU A 76 -14.45 -15.32 -4.32
C GLU A 76 -15.82 -14.68 -4.38
N PHE A 77 -16.80 -15.18 -3.63
CA PHE A 77 -18.16 -14.62 -3.64
C PHE A 77 -18.18 -13.18 -3.14
N VAL A 78 -17.49 -12.92 -2.01
CA VAL A 78 -17.37 -11.57 -1.46
C VAL A 78 -16.60 -10.67 -2.43
N PHE A 79 -15.56 -11.18 -3.12
CA PHE A 79 -14.86 -10.44 -4.16
C PHE A 79 -15.79 -10.02 -5.30
N TYR A 80 -16.57 -10.97 -5.87
CA TYR A 80 -17.47 -10.65 -6.97
C TYR A 80 -18.52 -9.62 -6.55
N THR A 81 -19.17 -9.81 -5.41
CA THR A 81 -20.20 -8.89 -4.93
C THR A 81 -19.66 -7.49 -4.66
N ALA A 82 -18.45 -7.39 -4.07
CA ALA A 82 -17.78 -6.11 -3.84
C ALA A 82 -17.41 -5.42 -5.16
N LEU A 83 -16.89 -6.17 -6.14
CA LEU A 83 -16.53 -5.66 -7.47
C LEU A 83 -17.77 -5.13 -8.20
N LEU A 84 -18.88 -5.90 -8.20
CA LEU A 84 -20.13 -5.52 -8.86
C LEU A 84 -20.71 -4.23 -8.25
N ASN A 85 -20.79 -4.16 -6.93
CA ASN A 85 -21.26 -2.97 -6.24
C ASN A 85 -20.37 -1.74 -6.51
N ALA A 86 -19.05 -1.91 -6.43
CA ALA A 86 -18.10 -0.82 -6.70
C ALA A 86 -18.19 -0.32 -8.16
N LEU A 87 -18.34 -1.22 -9.13
CA LEU A 87 -18.52 -0.88 -10.54
C LEU A 87 -19.80 -0.10 -10.79
N LEU A 88 -20.94 -0.60 -10.31
CA LEU A 88 -22.22 0.08 -10.52
C LEU A 88 -22.25 1.44 -9.82
N LYS A 89 -21.68 1.53 -8.60
CA LYS A 89 -21.52 2.80 -7.90
C LYS A 89 -20.66 3.80 -8.67
N ALA A 90 -19.63 3.34 -9.37
CA ALA A 90 -18.76 4.20 -10.17
C ALA A 90 -19.40 4.66 -11.48
N VAL A 91 -20.31 3.86 -12.05
CA VAL A 91 -20.85 4.04 -13.41
C VAL A 91 -22.26 4.62 -13.41
N CYS A 92 -23.10 4.30 -12.42
CA CYS A 92 -24.49 4.72 -12.33
C CYS A 92 -24.62 5.91 -11.39
N ALA A 93 -25.12 7.03 -11.90
CA ALA A 93 -25.30 8.27 -11.14
C ALA A 93 -26.71 8.36 -10.50
N THR A 94 -27.72 7.67 -11.07
CA THR A 94 -29.10 7.73 -10.64
C THR A 94 -29.70 6.34 -10.37
N SER A 95 -30.78 6.28 -9.61
CA SER A 95 -31.52 5.03 -9.34
C SER A 95 -32.02 4.36 -10.63
N ASP A 96 -32.44 5.15 -11.63
CA ASP A 96 -32.91 4.61 -12.90
C ASP A 96 -31.78 3.97 -13.70
N GLU A 97 -30.58 4.54 -13.64
CA GLU A 97 -29.39 3.93 -14.24
C GLU A 97 -29.03 2.63 -13.55
N TRP A 98 -29.14 2.55 -12.21
CA TRP A 98 -28.95 1.31 -11.47
C TRP A 98 -29.95 0.23 -11.90
N ALA A 99 -31.25 0.57 -11.93
CA ALA A 99 -32.29 -0.36 -12.35
C ALA A 99 -32.06 -0.85 -13.80
N THR A 100 -31.71 0.04 -14.70
CA THR A 100 -31.37 -0.28 -16.09
C THR A 100 -30.18 -1.22 -16.17
N ALA A 101 -29.11 -0.90 -15.46
CA ALA A 101 -27.88 -1.70 -15.47
C ALA A 101 -28.11 -3.11 -14.89
N VAL A 102 -28.84 -3.22 -13.78
CA VAL A 102 -29.22 -4.52 -13.19
C VAL A 102 -30.02 -5.36 -14.17
N LYS A 103 -31.09 -4.79 -14.75
CA LYS A 103 -31.96 -5.48 -15.71
C LYS A 103 -31.20 -5.93 -16.96
N GLN A 104 -30.32 -5.10 -17.49
CA GLN A 104 -29.63 -5.35 -18.75
C GLN A 104 -28.40 -6.26 -18.60
N PHE A 105 -27.64 -6.09 -17.52
CA PHE A 105 -26.33 -6.72 -17.37
C PHE A 105 -26.27 -7.82 -16.33
N LEU A 106 -27.26 -7.90 -15.42
CA LEU A 106 -27.32 -8.89 -14.35
C LEU A 106 -28.63 -9.72 -14.34
N PRO A 107 -29.20 -10.09 -15.51
CA PRO A 107 -30.50 -10.76 -15.56
C PRO A 107 -30.51 -12.15 -14.91
N LYS A 108 -29.37 -12.81 -14.85
CA LYS A 108 -29.24 -14.17 -14.29
C LYS A 108 -28.98 -14.19 -12.79
N THR A 109 -28.39 -13.15 -12.24
CA THR A 109 -28.10 -13.06 -10.79
C THR A 109 -29.21 -12.38 -10.01
N GLN A 110 -30.08 -11.61 -10.67
CA GLN A 110 -31.27 -10.93 -10.12
C GLN A 110 -31.06 -10.39 -8.70
N PRO A 111 -30.08 -9.50 -8.49
CA PRO A 111 -29.76 -9.01 -7.15
C PRO A 111 -30.93 -8.21 -6.57
N LEU A 112 -31.11 -8.30 -5.25
CA LEU A 112 -32.00 -7.42 -4.52
C LEU A 112 -31.34 -6.05 -4.36
N VAL A 113 -32.10 -4.99 -4.56
CA VAL A 113 -31.66 -3.62 -4.33
C VAL A 113 -31.89 -3.28 -2.88
N ASP A 114 -30.82 -3.02 -2.15
CA ASP A 114 -30.85 -2.51 -0.78
C ASP A 114 -30.61 -1.00 -0.80
N ILE A 115 -31.59 -0.24 -0.30
CA ILE A 115 -31.51 1.22 -0.22
C ILE A 115 -31.22 1.59 1.23
N ASN A 116 -29.97 1.88 1.52
CA ASN A 116 -29.56 2.32 2.84
C ASN A 116 -29.37 3.85 2.85
N GLU A 117 -30.35 4.58 3.37
CA GLU A 117 -30.39 6.05 3.40
C GLU A 117 -29.25 6.69 4.19
N THR A 118 -28.54 5.93 5.03
CA THR A 118 -27.45 6.42 5.86
C THR A 118 -26.08 6.42 5.17
N ALA A 119 -25.93 5.73 4.03
CA ALA A 119 -24.69 5.70 3.27
C ALA A 119 -24.68 6.77 2.17
N GLN A 120 -23.56 7.45 1.99
CA GLN A 120 -23.35 8.36 0.84
C GLN A 120 -23.59 7.61 -0.49
N ASN A 121 -24.71 7.89 -1.18
CA ASN A 121 -25.27 7.15 -2.32
C ASN A 121 -25.75 5.74 -1.94
N GLY A 122 -26.65 5.66 -1.02
CA GLY A 122 -27.26 4.55 -0.31
C GLY A 122 -27.83 3.36 -1.08
N VAL A 123 -27.35 3.07 -2.29
CA VAL A 123 -27.77 1.88 -3.05
C VAL A 123 -26.68 0.84 -3.03
N SER A 124 -27.02 -0.37 -2.61
CA SER A 124 -26.18 -1.55 -2.74
C SER A 124 -27.00 -2.73 -3.26
N LEU A 125 -26.30 -3.72 -3.82
CA LEU A 125 -26.93 -4.94 -4.30
C LEU A 125 -26.58 -6.11 -3.39
N ILE A 126 -27.59 -6.87 -3.03
CA ILE A 126 -27.48 -8.13 -2.31
C ILE A 126 -27.65 -9.26 -3.33
N PHE A 127 -26.71 -10.17 -3.35
CA PHE A 127 -26.66 -11.26 -4.33
C PHE A 127 -26.87 -12.62 -3.67
N ASP A 128 -27.55 -13.51 -4.38
CA ASP A 128 -27.55 -14.93 -4.05
C ASP A 128 -26.21 -15.57 -4.40
N LYS A 129 -25.63 -16.33 -3.47
CA LYS A 129 -24.30 -16.93 -3.64
C LYS A 129 -24.27 -17.95 -4.79
N ALA A 130 -25.29 -18.81 -4.90
CA ALA A 130 -25.33 -19.83 -5.95
C ALA A 130 -25.45 -19.20 -7.33
N ALA A 131 -26.28 -18.16 -7.47
CA ALA A 131 -26.44 -17.42 -8.72
C ALA A 131 -25.14 -16.74 -9.15
N VAL A 132 -24.42 -16.06 -8.23
CA VAL A 132 -23.13 -15.43 -8.53
C VAL A 132 -22.10 -16.47 -8.95
N MET A 133 -21.93 -17.54 -8.17
CA MET A 133 -20.89 -18.54 -8.42
C MET A 133 -21.13 -19.34 -9.70
N THR A 134 -22.38 -19.47 -10.13
CA THR A 134 -22.73 -20.13 -11.41
C THR A 134 -22.43 -19.24 -12.63
N HIS A 135 -22.48 -17.92 -12.50
CA HIS A 135 -22.37 -16.98 -13.62
C HIS A 135 -21.11 -16.11 -13.58
N THR A 136 -20.06 -16.53 -12.89
CA THR A 136 -18.83 -15.75 -12.68
C THR A 136 -18.15 -15.25 -13.96
N ASP A 137 -18.22 -16.00 -15.08
CA ASP A 137 -17.63 -15.57 -16.35
C ASP A 137 -18.35 -14.35 -16.93
N GLU A 138 -19.68 -14.32 -16.84
CA GLU A 138 -20.48 -13.17 -17.27
C GLU A 138 -20.21 -11.94 -16.38
N LEU A 139 -20.07 -12.17 -15.08
CA LEU A 139 -19.78 -11.10 -14.12
C LEU A 139 -18.40 -10.50 -14.33
N LEU A 140 -17.40 -11.29 -14.70
CA LEU A 140 -16.07 -10.79 -15.02
C LEU A 140 -16.05 -9.92 -16.28
N MET A 141 -17.00 -10.11 -17.22
CA MET A 141 -17.17 -9.27 -18.40
C MET A 141 -17.94 -7.98 -18.14
N LEU A 142 -18.55 -7.81 -16.95
CA LEU A 142 -19.36 -6.65 -16.63
C LEU A 142 -18.63 -5.31 -16.76
N PRO A 143 -17.35 -5.13 -16.31
CA PRO A 143 -16.64 -3.87 -16.47
C PRO A 143 -16.55 -3.41 -17.92
N GLU A 144 -16.25 -4.34 -18.84
CA GLU A 144 -16.15 -4.07 -20.28
C GLU A 144 -17.50 -3.71 -20.89
N ARG A 145 -18.57 -4.41 -20.52
CA ARG A 145 -19.93 -4.14 -20.99
C ARG A 145 -20.44 -2.78 -20.49
N LEU A 146 -20.17 -2.42 -19.25
CA LEU A 146 -20.51 -1.11 -18.69
C LEU A 146 -19.71 0.02 -19.36
N ALA A 147 -18.43 -0.21 -19.67
CA ALA A 147 -17.60 0.75 -20.39
C ALA A 147 -18.19 1.02 -21.79
N GLY A 148 -18.61 -0.03 -22.51
CA GLY A 148 -19.30 0.10 -23.79
C GLY A 148 -20.65 0.83 -23.67
N TRP A 149 -21.47 0.49 -22.68
CA TRP A 149 -22.77 1.14 -22.44
C TRP A 149 -22.64 2.65 -22.20
N LYS A 150 -21.63 3.06 -21.40
CA LYS A 150 -21.39 4.48 -21.10
C LYS A 150 -20.53 5.20 -22.15
N ASN A 151 -20.04 4.47 -23.16
CA ASN A 151 -19.08 4.97 -24.14
C ASN A 151 -17.89 5.70 -23.47
N ARG A 152 -17.35 5.12 -22.41
CA ARG A 152 -16.23 5.67 -21.61
C ARG A 152 -15.31 4.55 -21.17
N ARG A 153 -14.02 4.83 -21.10
CA ARG A 153 -13.07 3.91 -20.47
C ARG A 153 -13.34 3.79 -18.97
N ILE A 154 -13.16 2.58 -18.43
CA ILE A 154 -13.22 2.32 -16.99
C ILE A 154 -11.84 1.88 -16.52
N VAL A 155 -11.35 2.50 -15.46
CA VAL A 155 -10.17 2.04 -14.73
C VAL A 155 -10.64 1.40 -13.43
N VAL A 156 -10.38 0.11 -13.26
CA VAL A 156 -10.67 -0.63 -12.02
C VAL A 156 -9.40 -0.63 -11.18
N CYS A 157 -9.37 0.19 -10.13
CA CYS A 157 -8.26 0.29 -9.19
C CYS A 157 -8.50 -0.66 -8.02
N ILE A 158 -7.74 -1.74 -7.92
CA ILE A 158 -7.86 -2.72 -6.85
C ILE A 158 -6.71 -2.51 -5.87
N HIS A 159 -7.05 -2.11 -4.64
CA HIS A 159 -6.07 -1.96 -3.56
C HIS A 159 -5.91 -3.26 -2.79
N ASP A 160 -4.70 -3.50 -2.31
CA ASP A 160 -4.32 -4.68 -1.54
C ASP A 160 -4.56 -5.98 -2.33
N PHE A 161 -4.23 -5.97 -3.64
CA PHE A 161 -4.53 -7.06 -4.55
C PHE A 161 -3.91 -8.40 -4.13
N GLN A 162 -2.82 -8.40 -3.38
CA GLN A 162 -2.23 -9.62 -2.82
C GLN A 162 -3.17 -10.40 -1.88
N GLU A 163 -4.26 -9.81 -1.36
CA GLU A 163 -5.21 -10.50 -0.50
C GLU A 163 -5.93 -11.66 -1.22
N ILE A 164 -6.01 -11.65 -2.56
CA ILE A 164 -6.58 -12.77 -3.32
C ILE A 164 -5.80 -14.08 -3.12
N THR A 165 -4.55 -14.01 -2.64
CA THR A 165 -3.74 -15.19 -2.34
C THR A 165 -4.24 -15.95 -1.11
N GLN A 166 -5.13 -15.35 -0.32
CA GLN A 166 -5.74 -15.96 0.86
C GLN A 166 -7.03 -16.73 0.54
N PHE A 167 -7.52 -16.69 -0.72
CA PHE A 167 -8.75 -17.38 -1.11
C PHE A 167 -8.51 -18.87 -1.30
N ASP A 168 -9.53 -19.67 -1.07
CA ASP A 168 -9.52 -21.07 -1.42
C ASP A 168 -9.35 -21.21 -2.94
N ASP A 169 -8.60 -22.24 -3.39
CA ASP A 169 -8.26 -22.45 -4.81
C ASP A 169 -7.76 -21.18 -5.54
N THR A 170 -6.96 -20.39 -4.84
CA THR A 170 -6.46 -19.10 -5.34
C THR A 170 -5.84 -19.19 -6.75
N LYS A 171 -5.21 -20.32 -7.11
CA LYS A 171 -4.56 -20.46 -8.43
C LYS A 171 -5.58 -20.52 -9.58
N ALA A 172 -6.68 -21.25 -9.41
CA ALA A 172 -7.76 -21.31 -10.39
C ALA A 172 -8.44 -19.95 -10.53
N PHE A 173 -8.74 -19.30 -9.40
CA PHE A 173 -9.30 -17.97 -9.36
C PHE A 173 -8.40 -16.94 -10.07
N GLN A 174 -7.10 -16.90 -9.78
CA GLN A 174 -6.14 -16.02 -10.44
C GLN A 174 -6.09 -16.24 -11.95
N LYS A 175 -6.06 -17.50 -12.40
CA LYS A 175 -6.09 -17.82 -13.83
C LYS A 175 -7.35 -17.30 -14.50
N LYS A 176 -8.51 -17.48 -13.87
CA LYS A 176 -9.81 -17.02 -14.34
C LYS A 176 -9.86 -15.50 -14.48
N LEU A 177 -9.47 -14.77 -13.44
CA LEU A 177 -9.39 -13.30 -13.45
C LEU A 177 -8.48 -12.81 -14.58
N CYS A 178 -7.26 -13.34 -14.64
CA CYS A 178 -6.28 -12.92 -15.63
C CYS A 178 -6.73 -13.19 -17.07
N ALA A 179 -7.34 -14.35 -17.32
CA ALA A 179 -7.86 -14.70 -18.63
C ALA A 179 -8.99 -13.78 -19.09
N ALA A 180 -9.93 -13.45 -18.19
CA ALA A 180 -11.01 -12.53 -18.50
C ALA A 180 -10.51 -11.11 -18.72
N TRP A 181 -9.70 -10.59 -17.80
CA TRP A 181 -9.26 -9.19 -17.83
C TRP A 181 -8.33 -8.85 -19.00
N LYS A 182 -7.53 -9.79 -19.48
CA LYS A 182 -6.69 -9.61 -20.68
C LYS A 182 -7.51 -9.44 -21.98
N GLN A 183 -8.79 -9.79 -21.98
CA GLN A 183 -9.66 -9.62 -23.14
C GLN A 183 -10.31 -8.23 -23.20
N HIS A 184 -10.26 -7.48 -22.10
CA HIS A 184 -10.87 -6.15 -22.00
C HIS A 184 -10.06 -5.11 -22.80
N ARG A 185 -10.77 -4.25 -23.52
CA ARG A 185 -10.19 -3.18 -24.36
C ARG A 185 -10.59 -1.77 -23.89
N LEU A 186 -11.79 -1.66 -23.34
CA LEU A 186 -12.33 -0.40 -22.80
C LEU A 186 -12.09 -0.29 -21.29
N THR A 187 -11.78 -1.41 -20.64
CA THR A 187 -11.49 -1.47 -19.22
C THR A 187 -10.02 -1.81 -18.97
N SER A 188 -9.37 -1.04 -18.13
CA SER A 188 -8.02 -1.34 -17.66
C SER A 188 -8.00 -1.54 -16.13
N TYR A 189 -7.01 -2.27 -15.68
CA TYR A 189 -6.86 -2.64 -14.28
C TYR A 189 -5.58 -2.04 -13.71
N LEU A 190 -5.72 -1.36 -12.58
CA LEU A 190 -4.62 -0.90 -11.74
C LEU A 190 -4.59 -1.75 -10.47
N LEU A 191 -3.65 -2.70 -10.41
CA LEU A 191 -3.51 -3.63 -9.29
C LEU A 191 -2.46 -3.10 -8.31
N CYS A 192 -2.89 -2.68 -7.12
CA CYS A 192 -2.01 -2.12 -6.11
C CYS A 192 -1.67 -3.16 -5.04
N GLY A 193 -0.38 -3.45 -4.87
CA GLY A 193 0.15 -4.28 -3.80
C GLY A 193 0.72 -3.46 -2.66
N SER A 194 0.29 -3.73 -1.42
CA SER A 194 0.78 -3.06 -0.21
C SER A 194 1.75 -3.91 0.59
N LYS A 195 1.65 -5.23 0.54
CA LYS A 195 2.62 -6.18 1.08
C LYS A 195 3.66 -6.44 -0.02
N LYS A 196 4.85 -5.82 0.11
CA LYS A 196 5.87 -5.81 -0.94
C LYS A 196 6.27 -7.23 -1.39
N ASN A 197 6.57 -8.11 -0.43
CA ASN A 197 7.02 -9.47 -0.72
C ASN A 197 5.89 -10.29 -1.35
N ALA A 198 4.70 -10.29 -0.76
CA ALA A 198 3.53 -11.02 -1.27
C ALA A 198 3.09 -10.51 -2.64
N ALA A 199 3.10 -9.19 -2.86
CA ALA A 199 2.76 -8.60 -4.15
C ALA A 199 3.80 -8.98 -5.22
N THR A 200 5.10 -8.89 -4.91
CA THR A 200 6.16 -9.30 -5.84
C THR A 200 6.02 -10.77 -6.23
N ALA A 201 5.72 -11.65 -5.27
CA ALA A 201 5.51 -13.07 -5.52
C ALA A 201 4.29 -13.33 -6.44
N LEU A 202 3.21 -12.55 -6.30
CA LEU A 202 1.99 -12.69 -7.10
C LEU A 202 2.22 -12.39 -8.60
N PHE A 203 3.14 -11.47 -8.91
CA PHE A 203 3.48 -11.06 -10.28
C PHE A 203 4.77 -11.70 -10.82
N ALA A 204 5.38 -12.62 -10.06
CA ALA A 204 6.61 -13.30 -10.44
C ALA A 204 6.43 -14.22 -11.66
N GLU A 205 7.52 -14.70 -12.22
CA GLU A 205 7.51 -15.70 -13.29
C GLU A 205 6.68 -16.95 -12.89
N LYS A 206 6.01 -17.55 -13.87
CA LYS A 206 5.17 -18.75 -13.73
C LYS A 206 3.88 -18.54 -12.91
N THR A 207 3.55 -17.31 -12.52
CA THR A 207 2.24 -16.99 -11.93
C THR A 207 1.24 -16.59 -13.02
N PRO A 208 -0.08 -16.69 -12.78
CA PRO A 208 -1.09 -16.26 -13.74
C PRO A 208 -0.97 -14.78 -14.16
N PHE A 209 -0.56 -13.92 -13.23
CA PHE A 209 -0.40 -12.48 -13.46
C PHE A 209 0.98 -12.06 -13.97
N HIS A 210 1.86 -13.03 -14.30
CA HIS A 210 3.11 -12.69 -14.97
C HIS A 210 2.85 -11.93 -16.28
N LYS A 211 3.52 -10.78 -16.47
CA LYS A 211 3.32 -9.90 -17.63
C LYS A 211 1.86 -9.47 -17.86
N PHE A 212 1.11 -9.29 -16.77
CA PHE A 212 -0.27 -8.80 -16.85
C PHE A 212 -0.35 -7.34 -17.30
N GLY A 213 0.60 -6.52 -16.91
CA GLY A 213 0.67 -5.10 -17.23
C GLY A 213 2.03 -4.53 -16.85
N ASP A 214 2.19 -3.23 -17.05
CA ASP A 214 3.40 -2.52 -16.64
C ASP A 214 3.55 -2.53 -15.12
N VAL A 215 4.74 -2.79 -14.63
CA VAL A 215 5.03 -2.82 -13.20
C VAL A 215 5.73 -1.53 -12.78
N ILE A 216 5.07 -0.77 -11.92
CA ILE A 216 5.62 0.41 -11.27
C ILE A 216 5.93 0.04 -9.83
N GLN A 217 7.20 0.07 -9.47
CA GLN A 217 7.65 -0.11 -8.10
C GLN A 217 8.06 1.25 -7.54
N LEU A 218 7.43 1.67 -6.43
CA LEU A 218 7.77 2.95 -5.83
C LEU A 218 9.05 2.81 -4.99
N GLU A 219 9.97 3.72 -5.24
CA GLU A 219 11.16 3.89 -4.43
C GLU A 219 10.93 4.93 -3.32
N ARG A 220 11.91 5.15 -2.45
CA ARG A 220 11.88 6.22 -1.44
C ARG A 220 11.79 7.59 -2.13
N LEU A 221 11.29 8.60 -1.43
CA LEU A 221 11.29 9.96 -1.99
C LEU A 221 12.70 10.45 -2.20
N ASP A 222 12.88 11.27 -3.23
CA ASP A 222 14.15 11.97 -3.46
C ASP A 222 14.48 12.92 -2.30
N GLU A 223 15.74 12.90 -1.80
CA GLU A 223 16.18 13.70 -0.66
C GLU A 223 16.05 15.18 -0.95
N LYS A 224 16.57 15.62 -2.09
CA LYS A 224 16.59 17.05 -2.46
C LYS A 224 15.17 17.62 -2.56
N LEU A 225 14.30 16.93 -3.28
CA LEU A 225 12.90 17.37 -3.46
C LEU A 225 12.14 17.38 -2.12
N SER A 226 12.40 16.42 -1.24
CA SER A 226 11.76 16.34 0.09
C SER A 226 12.27 17.46 1.01
N VAL A 227 13.57 17.74 1.00
CA VAL A 227 14.20 18.82 1.78
C VAL A 227 13.70 20.18 1.31
N ASP A 228 13.70 20.45 0.00
CA ASP A 228 13.18 21.69 -0.59
C ASP A 228 11.69 21.92 -0.25
N TYR A 229 10.89 20.83 -0.29
CA TYR A 229 9.50 20.89 0.12
C TYR A 229 9.33 21.22 1.61
N MET A 230 10.11 20.61 2.50
CA MET A 230 10.06 20.90 3.94
C MET A 230 10.42 22.38 4.21
N ILE A 231 11.51 22.88 3.65
CA ILE A 231 11.96 24.27 3.81
C ILE A 231 10.86 25.25 3.34
N LYS A 232 10.31 25.01 2.15
CA LYS A 232 9.22 25.83 1.60
C LYS A 232 7.97 25.80 2.46
N SER A 233 7.62 24.64 3.00
CA SER A 233 6.42 24.46 3.81
C SER A 233 6.55 25.14 5.18
N PHE A 234 7.71 25.03 5.83
CA PHE A 234 8.02 25.77 7.06
C PHE A 234 7.93 27.29 6.81
N SER A 235 8.60 27.78 5.77
CA SER A 235 8.63 29.20 5.43
C SER A 235 7.22 29.76 5.17
N LYS A 236 6.40 29.07 4.36
CA LYS A 236 5.01 29.47 4.08
C LYS A 236 4.13 29.56 5.33
N SER A 237 4.47 28.82 6.37
CA SER A 237 3.74 28.79 7.65
C SER A 237 4.39 29.65 8.75
N GLY A 238 5.29 30.56 8.38
CA GLY A 238 5.92 31.53 9.31
C GLY A 238 6.94 30.92 10.26
N ARG A 239 7.49 29.74 9.92
CA ARG A 239 8.54 29.08 10.68
C ARG A 239 9.74 28.81 9.77
N VAL A 240 10.92 28.62 10.33
CA VAL A 240 12.16 28.47 9.58
C VAL A 240 12.86 27.17 9.99
N ILE A 241 13.18 26.35 9.01
CA ILE A 241 14.07 25.19 9.16
C ILE A 241 15.28 25.38 8.26
N SER A 242 16.48 25.13 8.79
CA SER A 242 17.70 25.10 7.96
C SER A 242 17.70 23.88 7.05
N LYS A 243 18.47 23.94 5.97
CA LYS A 243 18.66 22.80 5.06
C LYS A 243 19.24 21.59 5.81
N GLU A 244 20.20 21.84 6.68
CA GLU A 244 20.84 20.79 7.49
C GLU A 244 19.82 20.03 8.36
N PHE A 245 18.94 20.73 9.07
CA PHE A 245 17.91 20.09 9.89
C PHE A 245 16.87 19.38 9.05
N ALA A 246 16.49 19.93 7.91
CA ALA A 246 15.58 19.25 6.98
C ALA A 246 16.19 17.95 6.42
N GLU A 247 17.46 17.95 6.08
CA GLU A 247 18.22 16.74 5.69
C GLU A 247 18.31 15.72 6.85
N GLN A 248 18.52 16.17 8.08
CA GLN A 248 18.51 15.30 9.25
C GLN A 248 17.16 14.61 9.43
N LEU A 249 16.05 15.36 9.35
CA LEU A 249 14.69 14.79 9.45
C LEU A 249 14.47 13.74 8.35
N TYR A 250 14.84 14.05 7.09
CA TYR A 250 14.70 13.11 5.99
C TYR A 250 15.48 11.82 6.23
N ARG A 251 16.76 11.91 6.64
CA ARG A 251 17.64 10.75 6.88
C ARG A 251 17.16 9.89 8.04
N LYS A 252 16.59 10.47 9.10
CA LYS A 252 16.01 9.72 10.25
C LYS A 252 14.90 8.78 9.84
N VAL A 253 14.13 9.12 8.81
CA VAL A 253 13.05 8.28 8.29
C VAL A 253 13.34 7.69 6.91
N SER A 254 14.62 7.81 6.47
CA SER A 254 15.13 7.22 5.23
C SER A 254 14.26 7.52 4.00
N GLY A 255 13.68 8.73 3.89
CA GLY A 255 12.83 9.11 2.77
C GLY A 255 11.50 8.35 2.66
N TYR A 256 11.04 7.71 3.72
CA TYR A 256 9.74 7.01 3.75
C TYR A 256 8.59 8.04 3.71
N PRO A 257 7.77 8.08 2.67
CA PRO A 257 6.88 9.23 2.39
C PRO A 257 5.98 9.66 3.55
N TYR A 258 5.33 8.71 4.20
CA TYR A 258 4.47 8.97 5.35
C TYR A 258 5.26 9.55 6.53
N TYR A 259 6.41 8.97 6.83
CA TYR A 259 7.23 9.41 7.96
C TYR A 259 7.92 10.73 7.69
N VAL A 260 8.24 11.06 6.44
CA VAL A 260 8.74 12.39 6.07
C VAL A 260 7.71 13.46 6.42
N GLN A 261 6.43 13.25 6.07
CA GLN A 261 5.35 14.17 6.39
C GLN A 261 5.06 14.21 7.90
N LEU A 262 4.99 13.06 8.56
CA LEU A 262 4.69 12.96 9.99
C LEU A 262 5.80 13.60 10.84
N LEU A 263 7.07 13.28 10.58
CA LEU A 263 8.18 13.83 11.35
C LEU A 263 8.33 15.34 11.12
N ALA A 264 8.14 15.81 9.87
CA ALA A 264 8.11 17.24 9.58
C ALA A 264 6.93 17.95 10.28
N HIS A 265 5.76 17.31 10.36
CA HIS A 265 4.61 17.81 11.12
C HIS A 265 4.93 17.93 12.63
N ILE A 266 5.49 16.89 13.23
CA ILE A 266 5.87 16.88 14.65
C ILE A 266 6.93 17.96 14.93
N CYS A 267 7.96 18.04 14.07
CA CYS A 267 8.97 19.08 14.18
C CYS A 267 8.37 20.48 14.04
N TRP A 268 7.43 20.65 13.12
CA TRP A 268 6.71 21.91 12.97
C TRP A 268 5.91 22.26 14.24
N LEU A 269 5.21 21.32 14.86
CA LEU A 269 4.49 21.56 16.13
C LEU A 269 5.43 21.98 17.26
N ASN A 270 6.59 21.39 17.36
CA ASN A 270 7.60 21.67 18.39
C ASN A 270 8.34 22.99 18.15
N THR A 271 8.21 23.64 16.97
CA THR A 271 8.93 24.86 16.60
C THR A 271 8.11 26.10 16.92
N LYS A 272 8.66 27.11 17.58
CA LYS A 272 8.03 28.44 17.82
C LYS A 272 8.48 29.54 16.85
N GLY A 273 9.51 29.32 16.07
CA GLY A 273 10.05 30.27 15.10
C GLY A 273 11.09 29.58 14.24
N PHE A 274 12.24 29.29 14.81
CA PHE A 274 13.34 28.59 14.17
C PHE A 274 13.46 27.17 14.73
N VAL A 275 13.74 26.20 13.85
CA VAL A 275 14.10 24.84 14.28
C VAL A 275 15.50 24.87 14.88
N LEU A 276 15.65 24.26 16.04
CA LEU A 276 16.90 24.08 16.78
C LEU A 276 17.20 22.57 16.88
N ASP A 277 18.45 22.22 17.17
CA ASP A 277 18.87 20.82 17.36
C ASP A 277 18.01 20.10 18.44
N SER A 278 17.73 20.78 19.55
CA SER A 278 16.87 20.24 20.60
C SER A 278 15.44 19.94 20.12
N VAL A 279 14.93 20.73 19.15
CA VAL A 279 13.62 20.49 18.53
C VAL A 279 13.65 19.26 17.64
N VAL A 280 14.72 19.08 16.85
CA VAL A 280 14.90 17.89 16.01
C VAL A 280 14.96 16.63 16.87
N ASN A 281 15.81 16.64 17.91
CA ASN A 281 15.96 15.50 18.82
C ASN A 281 14.64 15.14 19.53
N LYS A 282 13.94 16.16 20.05
CA LYS A 282 12.61 15.94 20.63
C LYS A 282 11.62 15.35 19.63
N SER A 283 11.61 15.84 18.40
CA SER A 283 10.68 15.37 17.37
C SER A 283 10.94 13.92 16.97
N VAL A 284 12.18 13.46 17.03
CA VAL A 284 12.54 12.05 16.81
C VAL A 284 12.02 11.18 17.97
N GLU A 285 12.09 11.65 19.21
CA GLU A 285 11.50 10.92 20.34
C GLU A 285 9.97 10.90 20.24
N ASP A 286 9.35 12.03 19.90
CA ASP A 286 7.89 12.14 19.77
C ASP A 286 7.34 11.22 18.65
N ILE A 287 8.07 11.01 17.54
CA ILE A 287 7.60 10.08 16.48
C ILE A 287 7.71 8.62 16.92
N TYR A 288 8.68 8.27 17.78
CA TYR A 288 8.72 6.93 18.39
C TYR A 288 7.53 6.73 19.32
N ASP A 289 7.20 7.71 20.16
CA ASP A 289 6.05 7.65 21.07
C ASP A 289 4.74 7.54 20.29
N TYR A 290 4.60 8.28 19.19
CA TYR A 290 3.43 8.21 18.31
C TYR A 290 3.21 6.81 17.72
N ASN A 291 4.28 6.08 17.43
CA ASN A 291 4.20 4.74 16.81
C ASN A 291 4.39 3.60 17.83
N GLU A 292 4.69 3.91 19.09
CA GLU A 292 5.05 2.93 20.14
C GLU A 292 4.05 1.78 20.23
N ARG A 293 2.75 2.08 20.24
CA ARG A 293 1.70 1.05 20.35
C ARG A 293 1.72 0.07 19.19
N VAL A 294 1.93 0.56 17.96
CA VAL A 294 1.98 -0.28 16.76
C VAL A 294 3.22 -1.16 16.79
N PHE A 295 4.37 -0.59 17.15
CA PHE A 295 5.63 -1.32 17.17
C PHE A 295 5.69 -2.37 18.28
N ARG A 296 5.11 -2.09 19.46
CA ARG A 296 4.92 -3.10 20.50
C ARG A 296 4.02 -4.23 20.03
N TRP A 297 2.90 -3.92 19.41
CA TRP A 297 2.01 -4.95 18.86
C TRP A 297 2.72 -5.85 17.85
N ILE A 298 3.61 -5.29 17.00
CA ILE A 298 4.44 -6.08 16.07
C ILE A 298 5.38 -6.99 16.87
N THR A 299 6.13 -6.46 17.84
CA THR A 299 7.10 -7.27 18.63
C THR A 299 6.43 -8.32 19.48
N ASP A 300 5.24 -8.05 20.05
CA ASP A 300 4.46 -9.02 20.83
C ASP A 300 3.97 -10.20 19.98
N GLY A 301 3.80 -9.99 18.67
CA GLY A 301 3.47 -11.04 17.70
C GLY A 301 4.67 -11.84 17.18
N LEU A 302 5.89 -11.60 17.71
CA LEU A 302 7.12 -12.29 17.30
C LEU A 302 7.58 -13.31 18.34
N SER A 303 8.12 -14.44 17.86
CA SER A 303 8.80 -15.39 18.73
C SER A 303 10.16 -14.88 19.17
N ASN A 304 10.71 -15.44 20.26
CA ASN A 304 12.06 -15.10 20.72
C ASN A 304 13.12 -15.29 19.62
N SER A 305 13.05 -16.37 18.86
CA SER A 305 13.98 -16.61 17.74
C SER A 305 13.85 -15.56 16.63
N GLN A 306 12.64 -15.01 16.38
CA GLN A 306 12.43 -13.93 15.42
C GLN A 306 13.02 -12.61 15.96
N LEU A 307 12.81 -12.31 17.23
CA LEU A 307 13.40 -11.13 17.89
C LEU A 307 14.92 -11.18 17.91
N SER A 308 15.49 -12.35 18.25
CA SER A 308 16.94 -12.61 18.20
C SER A 308 17.51 -12.42 16.81
N TYR A 309 16.79 -12.89 15.78
CA TYR A 309 17.21 -12.69 14.40
C TYR A 309 17.19 -11.21 14.00
N LEU A 310 16.14 -10.45 14.38
CA LEU A 310 16.10 -9.00 14.15
C LEU A 310 17.24 -8.27 14.86
N HIS A 311 17.59 -8.70 16.08
CA HIS A 311 18.75 -8.14 16.80
C HIS A 311 20.04 -8.39 16.01
N ALA A 312 20.27 -9.61 15.51
CA ALA A 312 21.44 -9.90 14.67
C ALA A 312 21.47 -9.07 13.37
N VAL A 313 20.29 -8.80 12.76
CA VAL A 313 20.20 -7.90 11.59
C VAL A 313 20.58 -6.47 11.95
N ILE A 314 20.12 -5.96 13.09
CA ILE A 314 20.45 -4.64 13.61
C ILE A 314 21.96 -4.47 13.82
N ASP A 315 22.64 -5.52 14.31
CA ASP A 315 24.09 -5.53 14.53
C ASP A 315 24.90 -5.75 13.23
N GLY A 316 24.24 -5.88 12.08
CA GLY A 316 24.88 -6.02 10.78
C GLY A 316 25.50 -7.42 10.55
N VAL A 317 24.96 -8.47 11.17
CA VAL A 317 25.45 -9.83 10.97
C VAL A 317 25.25 -10.27 9.52
N ILE A 318 26.33 -10.78 8.89
CA ILE A 318 26.32 -11.30 7.52
C ILE A 318 26.18 -12.84 7.53
N ARG A 319 26.91 -13.50 8.43
CA ARG A 319 26.97 -14.98 8.52
C ARG A 319 26.15 -15.49 9.70
N PHE A 320 24.82 -15.49 9.56
CA PHE A 320 23.90 -15.89 10.64
C PHE A 320 24.11 -17.33 11.14
N SER A 321 24.61 -18.24 10.28
CA SER A 321 24.80 -19.66 10.62
C SER A 321 26.21 -19.99 11.16
N SER A 322 27.08 -18.99 11.39
CA SER A 322 28.38 -19.25 12.07
C SER A 322 28.12 -19.66 13.52
N VAL A 323 28.99 -20.53 14.05
CA VAL A 323 28.89 -21.03 15.44
C VAL A 323 28.85 -19.88 16.44
N GLU A 324 29.67 -18.87 16.24
CA GLU A 324 29.73 -17.67 17.06
C GLU A 324 28.39 -16.91 17.09
N ASN A 325 27.78 -16.66 15.91
CA ASN A 325 26.54 -15.90 15.81
C ASN A 325 25.32 -16.74 16.26
N LEU A 326 25.36 -18.07 16.07
CA LEU A 326 24.33 -18.95 16.61
C LEU A 326 24.28 -18.86 18.15
N GLN A 327 25.44 -18.86 18.80
CA GLN A 327 25.54 -18.74 20.26
C GLN A 327 25.23 -17.31 20.73
N ARG A 328 25.82 -16.28 20.09
CA ARG A 328 25.69 -14.89 20.50
C ARG A 328 24.23 -14.40 20.47
N TYR A 329 23.46 -14.81 19.48
CA TYR A 329 22.08 -14.35 19.29
C TYR A 329 21.02 -15.44 19.57
N ASP A 330 21.41 -16.58 20.12
CA ASP A 330 20.52 -17.72 20.41
C ASP A 330 19.67 -18.13 19.20
N LEU A 331 20.32 -18.30 18.03
CA LEU A 331 19.65 -18.61 16.77
C LEU A 331 19.44 -20.12 16.55
N HIS A 332 19.89 -20.96 17.47
CA HIS A 332 19.79 -22.41 17.54
C HIS A 332 20.50 -23.15 16.38
N SER A 333 19.95 -23.13 15.16
CA SER A 333 20.49 -23.90 14.02
C SER A 333 20.23 -23.20 12.68
N SER A 334 20.97 -23.62 11.64
CA SER A 334 20.75 -23.14 10.28
C SER A 334 19.33 -23.41 9.76
N ALA A 335 18.73 -24.56 10.12
CA ALA A 335 17.36 -24.89 9.75
C ALA A 335 16.35 -23.94 10.44
N ASN A 336 16.60 -23.56 11.70
CA ASN A 336 15.78 -22.58 12.40
C ASN A 336 15.88 -21.20 11.76
N ILE A 337 17.09 -20.77 11.37
CA ILE A 337 17.31 -19.50 10.66
C ILE A 337 16.46 -19.43 9.39
N ALA A 338 16.44 -20.48 8.57
CA ALA A 338 15.65 -20.51 7.34
C ALA A 338 14.16 -20.30 7.62
N ARG A 339 13.59 -20.99 8.65
CA ARG A 339 12.20 -20.83 9.07
C ARG A 339 11.89 -19.41 9.60
N VAL A 340 12.81 -18.86 10.41
CA VAL A 340 12.69 -17.51 10.96
C VAL A 340 12.68 -16.46 9.85
N ARG A 341 13.57 -16.58 8.88
CA ARG A 341 13.64 -15.71 7.70
C ARG A 341 12.34 -15.74 6.91
N GLU A 342 11.87 -16.92 6.53
CA GLU A 342 10.61 -17.09 5.82
C GLU A 342 9.43 -16.48 6.59
N ALA A 343 9.38 -16.69 7.90
CA ALA A 343 8.33 -16.13 8.75
C ALA A 343 8.38 -14.59 8.82
N LEU A 344 9.57 -14.00 8.94
CA LEU A 344 9.74 -12.53 8.97
C LEU A 344 9.45 -11.89 7.60
N GLU A 345 9.80 -12.58 6.51
CA GLU A 345 9.46 -12.17 5.15
C GLU A 345 7.94 -12.23 4.92
N LYS A 346 7.28 -13.32 5.32
CA LYS A 346 5.82 -13.47 5.24
C LYS A 346 5.06 -12.44 6.09
N LYS A 347 5.64 -12.05 7.23
CA LYS A 347 5.09 -10.98 8.09
C LYS A 347 5.38 -9.58 7.55
N GLU A 348 6.07 -9.43 6.42
CA GLU A 348 6.45 -8.14 5.82
C GLU A 348 7.31 -7.26 6.77
N ILE A 349 8.10 -7.87 7.64
CA ILE A 349 9.02 -7.16 8.54
C ILE A 349 10.37 -6.98 7.86
N LEU A 350 10.87 -8.04 7.22
CA LEU A 350 12.10 -8.02 6.44
C LEU A 350 11.82 -8.28 4.97
N SER A 351 12.65 -7.72 4.11
CA SER A 351 12.83 -8.12 2.72
C SER A 351 14.27 -8.58 2.52
N PHE A 352 14.47 -9.45 1.53
CA PHE A 352 15.78 -9.99 1.21
C PHE A 352 16.16 -9.59 -0.22
N ASP A 353 17.38 -9.18 -0.41
CA ASP A 353 17.93 -8.86 -1.72
C ASP A 353 18.36 -10.15 -2.47
N ARG A 354 18.88 -9.99 -3.71
CA ARG A 354 19.41 -11.09 -4.54
C ARG A 354 20.56 -11.87 -3.89
N TYR A 355 21.22 -11.30 -2.90
CA TYR A 355 22.30 -11.93 -2.12
C TYR A 355 21.79 -12.49 -0.79
N ASN A 356 20.49 -12.52 -0.59
CA ASN A 356 19.85 -12.95 0.66
C ASN A 356 20.17 -12.08 1.88
N MET A 357 20.56 -10.83 1.66
CA MET A 357 20.80 -9.88 2.75
C MET A 357 19.47 -9.30 3.24
N PRO A 358 19.20 -9.36 4.56
CA PRO A 358 17.97 -8.83 5.13
C PRO A 358 18.02 -7.30 5.22
N SER A 359 16.85 -6.69 5.01
CA SER A 359 16.61 -5.27 5.29
C SER A 359 15.22 -5.09 5.88
N PHE A 360 15.09 -4.19 6.85
CA PHE A 360 13.77 -3.82 7.38
C PHE A 360 12.95 -3.11 6.30
N ILE A 361 11.68 -3.51 6.17
CA ILE A 361 10.74 -2.86 5.24
C ILE A 361 10.36 -1.49 5.81
N ASP A 362 10.13 -1.41 7.12
CA ASP A 362 9.82 -0.16 7.82
C ASP A 362 11.06 0.39 8.55
N PRO A 363 11.65 1.51 8.06
CA PRO A 363 12.86 2.08 8.67
C PRO A 363 12.62 2.69 10.05
N LEU A 364 11.40 3.14 10.35
CA LEU A 364 11.10 3.69 11.67
C LEU A 364 10.95 2.58 12.71
N PHE A 365 10.39 1.42 12.32
CA PHE A 365 10.38 0.24 13.17
C PHE A 365 11.80 -0.25 13.46
N GLU A 366 12.70 -0.26 12.47
CA GLU A 366 14.11 -0.58 12.67
C GLU A 366 14.77 0.32 13.72
N LEU A 367 14.60 1.64 13.56
CA LEU A 367 15.18 2.62 14.49
C LEU A 367 14.60 2.51 15.89
N TRP A 368 13.27 2.35 16.01
CA TRP A 368 12.59 2.15 17.28
C TRP A 368 13.07 0.85 17.96
N PHE A 369 13.17 -0.25 17.20
CA PHE A 369 13.65 -1.54 17.72
C PHE A 369 15.08 -1.41 18.24
N ARG A 370 15.96 -0.73 17.52
CA ARG A 370 17.33 -0.44 17.92
C ARG A 370 17.41 0.42 19.20
N HIS A 371 16.69 1.52 19.24
CA HIS A 371 16.86 2.55 20.28
C HIS A 371 15.96 2.35 21.51
N ARG A 372 14.80 1.74 21.35
CA ARG A 372 13.83 1.56 22.44
C ARG A 372 13.74 0.10 22.90
N TYR A 373 13.49 -0.81 21.97
CA TYR A 373 13.27 -2.22 22.30
C TYR A 373 14.55 -2.88 22.86
N LEU A 374 15.66 -2.86 22.14
CA LEU A 374 16.90 -3.48 22.58
C LEU A 374 17.47 -2.84 23.86
N ASN A 375 17.37 -1.52 24.00
CA ASN A 375 17.82 -0.84 25.22
C ASN A 375 16.95 -1.20 26.45
N SER A 376 15.68 -1.53 26.26
CA SER A 376 14.80 -1.98 27.35
C SER A 376 15.12 -3.39 27.84
N ILE A 377 15.78 -4.22 27.01
CA ILE A 377 16.13 -5.61 27.31
C ILE A 377 17.59 -5.70 27.83
N ALA A 378 18.48 -4.83 27.38
CA ALA A 378 19.90 -4.86 27.74
C ALA A 378 20.18 -4.93 29.27
N PRO A 379 19.41 -4.28 30.17
CA PRO A 379 19.59 -4.42 31.60
C PRO A 379 19.23 -5.82 32.15
N LYS A 380 18.49 -6.64 31.40
CA LYS A 380 18.03 -7.98 31.80
C LYS A 380 18.97 -9.10 31.39
N LEU A 381 19.87 -8.83 30.41
CA LEU A 381 20.83 -9.80 29.88
C LEU A 381 22.21 -9.76 30.57
N ILE A 382 22.42 -8.81 31.50
CA ILE A 382 23.67 -8.64 32.27
C ILE A 382 23.52 -9.24 33.70
N ARG A 383 22.65 -10.22 33.87
CA ARG A 383 22.59 -11.00 35.11
C ARG A 383 22.82 -12.48 34.86
#